data_42e33aede0561746516341e3d8d01738
#
_entry.id   42e33aede0561746516341e3d8d01738
#
_cell.length_a   1.000
_cell.length_b   1.000
_cell.length_c   1.000
_cell.angle_alpha   90.00
_cell.angle_beta   90.00
_cell.angle_gamma   90.00
#
_symmetry.space_group_name_H-M   'P 1'
#
loop_
_entity.id
_entity.type
_entity.pdbx_description
1 polymer ?
#
loop_
_entity_poly.entity_id
_entity_poly.type
_entity_poly.pdbx_seq_one_letter_code
_entity_poly.pdbx_strand_id
1 'polypeptide(L)'
;MKGPWTLAIAIAWSGFALAQAPKDAPVPPKAAAPAASAQVAPAAAPQAAQAVAYKPPSRGAPQRRVGGASRGAADKAPVVSVLAPDHVGYTLEEQPDLYWFISRPSAVRIELTLIDGRSPAPTKEVVLEGARSAGIQRFSLREHGVRLAEGTDYEWSVAVVPDTESRSADILSGGALRRVASDPALAARLKALSGTARAAALAEAGIWYDALATLGREADANPQDGAVRRVRADLLDQVGLKEAAAFERR
;
A
#
# COMPACT_ATOMS: atom_id res chain seq x y z
N MET A 1 30.60 -5.42 50.73
CA MET A 1 30.47 -6.72 51.43
C MET A 1 29.93 -7.71 50.40
N LYS A 2 30.77 -8.70 50.09
CA LYS A 2 30.57 -10.15 49.84
C LYS A 2 29.40 -10.49 48.87
N GLY A 3 29.55 -11.25 47.83
CA GLY A 3 30.57 -12.13 47.28
C GLY A 3 29.91 -13.00 46.19
N PRO A 4 30.68 -13.63 45.28
CA PRO A 4 30.21 -14.30 44.06
C PRO A 4 29.90 -15.79 44.29
N TRP A 5 29.05 -16.37 43.48
CA TRP A 5 28.89 -17.82 43.39
C TRP A 5 29.13 -18.30 41.96
N THR A 6 30.31 -18.86 41.79
CA THR A 6 30.72 -19.76 40.72
C THR A 6 30.21 -21.17 41.01
N LEU A 7 29.64 -21.85 40.02
CA LEU A 7 29.46 -23.30 40.08
C LEU A 7 30.00 -23.92 38.79
N ALA A 8 31.09 -24.67 38.95
CA ALA A 8 31.72 -25.54 37.97
C ALA A 8 30.99 -26.89 37.96
N ILE A 9 30.75 -27.47 36.79
CA ILE A 9 30.38 -28.89 36.66
C ILE A 9 31.29 -29.58 35.64
N ALA A 10 31.79 -30.69 36.15
CA ALA A 10 32.87 -31.50 35.64
C ALA A 10 32.53 -32.35 34.40
N ILE A 11 33.59 -32.60 33.68
CA ILE A 11 33.74 -33.53 32.56
C ILE A 11 33.80 -34.97 33.09
N ALA A 12 33.06 -35.90 32.51
CA ALA A 12 33.29 -37.32 32.66
C ALA A 12 33.58 -37.98 31.33
N TRP A 13 34.76 -38.47 31.19
CA TRP A 13 35.23 -39.36 30.12
C TRP A 13 34.99 -40.83 30.57
N SER A 14 34.50 -41.66 29.68
CA SER A 14 34.65 -43.13 29.70
C SER A 14 34.32 -43.56 28.26
N GLY A 15 35.02 -44.30 27.49
CA GLY A 15 35.98 -45.33 27.72
C GLY A 15 35.92 -46.21 26.47
N PHE A 16 37.04 -46.46 25.90
CA PHE A 16 37.33 -47.22 24.67
C PHE A 16 36.88 -48.69 24.79
N ALA A 17 36.30 -49.28 23.70
CA ALA A 17 36.39 -50.69 23.40
C ALA A 17 36.50 -50.91 21.91
N LEU A 18 37.71 -51.35 21.47
CA LEU A 18 37.99 -51.92 20.18
C LEU A 18 37.42 -53.35 20.11
N ALA A 19 36.62 -53.63 19.09
CA ALA A 19 36.35 -54.99 18.70
C ALA A 19 36.68 -55.19 17.19
N GLN A 20 37.55 -56.17 16.94
CA GLN A 20 38.10 -56.53 15.62
C GLN A 20 37.02 -57.18 14.74
N ALA A 21 37.12 -56.96 13.43
CA ALA A 21 36.34 -57.57 12.37
C ALA A 21 36.82 -58.96 12.03
N PRO A 22 35.95 -59.88 11.60
CA PRO A 22 36.35 -61.03 10.79
C PRO A 22 36.18 -60.74 9.31
N LYS A 23 37.18 -61.16 8.55
CA LYS A 23 37.24 -61.20 7.10
C LYS A 23 36.35 -62.36 6.58
N ASP A 24 35.89 -62.17 5.35
CA ASP A 24 35.33 -63.13 4.41
C ASP A 24 33.82 -63.43 4.52
N ALA A 25 33.08 -62.69 3.65
CA ALA A 25 31.84 -63.17 3.06
C ALA A 25 31.67 -62.53 1.64
N PRO A 26 31.10 -63.26 0.67
CA PRO A 26 31.13 -62.88 -0.75
C PRO A 26 30.15 -61.78 -1.10
N VAL A 27 30.57 -60.90 -2.03
CA VAL A 27 29.81 -59.77 -2.57
C VAL A 27 28.67 -60.27 -3.45
N PRO A 28 27.39 -59.89 -3.19
CA PRO A 28 26.32 -60.09 -4.15
C PRO A 28 26.33 -58.99 -5.22
N PRO A 29 25.81 -59.27 -6.43
CA PRO A 29 25.87 -58.36 -7.56
C PRO A 29 25.03 -57.11 -7.32
N LYS A 30 25.61 -55.96 -7.71
CA LYS A 30 25.04 -54.62 -7.69
C LYS A 30 23.76 -54.55 -8.52
N ALA A 31 22.59 -54.56 -7.87
CA ALA A 31 21.33 -54.20 -8.49
C ALA A 31 21.32 -52.67 -8.75
N ALA A 32 21.17 -52.30 -10.02
CA ALA A 32 21.00 -50.91 -10.43
C ALA A 32 19.71 -50.35 -9.82
N ALA A 33 19.85 -49.33 -9.00
CA ALA A 33 18.71 -48.54 -8.54
C ALA A 33 18.14 -47.73 -9.71
N PRO A 34 16.81 -47.70 -9.89
CA PRO A 34 16.21 -46.78 -10.87
C PRO A 34 16.45 -45.34 -10.47
N ALA A 35 16.97 -44.55 -11.42
CA ALA A 35 17.11 -43.12 -11.26
C ALA A 35 15.76 -42.50 -10.89
N ALA A 36 15.67 -41.93 -9.70
CA ALA A 36 14.54 -41.11 -9.30
C ALA A 36 14.55 -39.85 -10.20
N SER A 37 13.63 -39.83 -11.16
CA SER A 37 13.32 -38.65 -11.93
C SER A 37 12.85 -37.58 -10.95
N ALA A 38 13.68 -36.57 -10.72
CA ALA A 38 13.27 -35.36 -10.01
C ALA A 38 12.13 -34.73 -10.81
N GLN A 39 10.89 -34.92 -10.35
CA GLN A 39 9.78 -34.13 -10.82
C GLN A 39 10.04 -32.68 -10.41
N VAL A 40 10.46 -31.88 -11.39
CA VAL A 40 10.45 -30.42 -11.30
C VAL A 40 8.98 -30.05 -11.11
N ALA A 41 8.65 -29.55 -9.92
CA ALA A 41 7.32 -28.97 -9.66
C ALA A 41 7.06 -27.91 -10.75
N PRO A 42 5.88 -27.92 -11.39
CA PRO A 42 5.57 -26.90 -12.38
C PRO A 42 5.65 -25.53 -11.69
N ALA A 43 6.44 -24.64 -12.27
CA ALA A 43 6.49 -23.25 -11.86
C ALA A 43 5.04 -22.73 -11.84
N ALA A 44 4.62 -22.16 -10.71
CA ALA A 44 3.29 -21.59 -10.58
C ALA A 44 3.07 -20.62 -11.76
N ALA A 45 2.08 -20.92 -12.59
CA ALA A 45 1.68 -20.04 -13.67
C ALA A 45 1.38 -18.66 -13.09
N PRO A 46 1.77 -17.56 -13.77
CA PRO A 46 1.46 -16.23 -13.31
C PRO A 46 -0.07 -16.13 -13.14
N GLN A 47 -0.51 -15.94 -11.90
CA GLN A 47 -1.92 -15.75 -11.61
C GLN A 47 -2.37 -14.51 -12.40
N ALA A 48 -3.29 -14.69 -13.33
CA ALA A 48 -3.88 -13.59 -14.08
C ALA A 48 -4.34 -12.53 -13.06
N ALA A 49 -3.87 -11.29 -13.24
CA ALA A 49 -4.19 -10.20 -12.35
C ALA A 49 -5.72 -10.10 -12.22
N GLN A 50 -6.25 -10.39 -11.05
CA GLN A 50 -7.69 -10.35 -10.81
C GLN A 50 -8.16 -8.91 -10.99
N ALA A 51 -9.20 -8.72 -11.80
CA ALA A 51 -9.82 -7.42 -11.96
C ALA A 51 -10.33 -6.92 -10.60
N VAL A 52 -9.92 -5.72 -10.22
CA VAL A 52 -10.37 -5.07 -8.99
C VAL A 52 -11.62 -4.25 -9.32
N ALA A 53 -12.76 -4.64 -8.74
CA ALA A 53 -14.02 -3.92 -8.90
C ALA A 53 -14.35 -3.16 -7.61
N TYR A 54 -14.44 -1.84 -7.68
CA TYR A 54 -14.83 -1.02 -6.56
C TYR A 54 -16.34 -0.96 -6.43
N LYS A 55 -16.86 -1.25 -5.23
CA LYS A 55 -18.27 -1.13 -4.89
C LYS A 55 -18.44 -0.01 -3.87
N PRO A 56 -18.91 1.18 -4.28
CA PRO A 56 -19.11 2.28 -3.35
C PRO A 56 -20.03 1.87 -2.19
N PRO A 57 -19.79 2.35 -0.97
CA PRO A 57 -20.71 2.14 0.13
C PRO A 57 -22.06 2.80 -0.19
N SER A 58 -23.18 2.09 0.11
CA SER A 58 -24.53 2.50 -0.24
C SER A 58 -25.09 3.70 0.57
N ARG A 59 -24.25 4.36 1.39
CA ARG A 59 -24.63 5.48 2.26
C ARG A 59 -23.64 6.63 2.13
N GLY A 60 -24.14 7.79 1.72
CA GLY A 60 -23.45 9.08 1.71
C GLY A 60 -23.92 9.94 0.56
N ALA A 61 -24.24 11.21 0.84
CA ALA A 61 -24.42 12.20 -0.22
C ALA A 61 -23.10 12.32 -0.99
N PRO A 62 -23.13 12.52 -2.33
CA PRO A 62 -21.92 12.76 -3.08
C PRO A 62 -21.26 14.04 -2.56
N GLN A 63 -20.16 13.90 -1.85
CA GLN A 63 -19.28 15.02 -1.56
C GLN A 63 -18.42 15.19 -2.80
N ARG A 64 -18.50 16.36 -3.43
CA ARG A 64 -17.76 16.65 -4.65
C ARG A 64 -16.28 16.61 -4.35
N ARG A 65 -15.57 15.65 -4.97
CA ARG A 65 -14.12 15.78 -5.13
C ARG A 65 -13.85 17.12 -5.82
N VAL A 66 -13.08 17.99 -5.18
CA VAL A 66 -12.62 19.24 -5.80
C VAL A 66 -11.49 18.87 -6.76
N GLY A 67 -11.71 19.05 -8.06
CA GLY A 67 -10.70 18.83 -9.09
C GLY A 67 -9.80 20.04 -9.24
N GLY A 68 -8.49 19.82 -9.18
CA GLY A 68 -7.48 20.87 -9.35
C GLY A 68 -7.13 21.14 -10.81
N ALA A 69 -8.00 21.83 -11.56
CA ALA A 69 -7.67 22.37 -12.86
C ALA A 69 -7.69 23.91 -12.80
N SER A 70 -6.55 24.56 -12.99
CA SER A 70 -6.48 26.02 -13.17
C SER A 70 -7.07 26.40 -14.54
N ARG A 71 -8.20 27.10 -14.53
CA ARG A 71 -8.81 27.66 -15.75
C ARG A 71 -8.09 28.95 -16.14
N GLY A 72 -6.91 28.88 -16.72
CA GLY A 72 -6.30 30.13 -17.20
C GLY A 72 -4.79 30.13 -17.45
N ALA A 73 -4.06 29.14 -16.96
CA ALA A 73 -2.62 28.98 -17.21
C ALA A 73 -2.37 27.59 -17.85
N ALA A 74 -3.16 27.26 -18.85
CA ALA A 74 -3.45 25.88 -19.25
C ALA A 74 -2.25 25.03 -19.69
N ASP A 75 -1.15 25.61 -20.21
CA ASP A 75 -0.08 24.80 -20.80
C ASP A 75 1.13 24.53 -19.88
N LYS A 76 1.24 25.24 -18.76
CA LYS A 76 2.43 25.13 -17.88
C LYS A 76 2.14 24.65 -16.46
N ALA A 77 0.91 24.76 -15.97
CA ALA A 77 0.57 24.33 -14.63
C ALA A 77 0.41 22.79 -14.56
N PRO A 78 0.85 22.13 -13.46
CA PRO A 78 0.60 20.70 -13.28
C PRO A 78 -0.88 20.44 -13.03
N VAL A 79 -1.39 19.30 -13.52
CA VAL A 79 -2.65 18.75 -13.03
C VAL A 79 -2.37 18.06 -11.69
N VAL A 80 -3.17 18.37 -10.69
CA VAL A 80 -3.11 17.75 -9.36
C VAL A 80 -4.45 17.10 -9.06
N SER A 81 -4.43 15.86 -8.58
CA SER A 81 -5.63 15.14 -8.21
C SER A 81 -5.37 14.31 -6.95
N VAL A 82 -6.17 14.50 -5.90
CA VAL A 82 -6.21 13.52 -4.81
C VAL A 82 -6.82 12.23 -5.32
N LEU A 83 -6.27 11.09 -4.94
CA LEU A 83 -6.77 9.79 -5.37
C LEU A 83 -7.86 9.30 -4.43
N ALA A 84 -8.96 10.04 -4.43
CA ALA A 84 -10.16 9.79 -3.65
C ALA A 84 -11.36 9.59 -4.58
N PRO A 85 -12.40 8.83 -4.19
CA PRO A 85 -13.65 8.78 -4.93
C PRO A 85 -14.41 10.12 -4.81
N ASP A 86 -15.51 10.28 -5.54
CA ASP A 86 -16.37 11.46 -5.49
C ASP A 86 -17.31 11.53 -4.27
N HIS A 87 -17.21 10.56 -3.39
CA HIS A 87 -17.92 10.42 -2.13
C HIS A 87 -16.93 10.19 -0.98
N VAL A 88 -17.40 10.06 0.27
CA VAL A 88 -16.53 9.73 1.40
C VAL A 88 -15.95 8.32 1.21
N GLY A 89 -14.67 8.23 0.94
CA GLY A 89 -13.96 6.95 0.84
C GLY A 89 -13.72 6.33 2.22
N TYR A 90 -13.78 5.01 2.31
CA TYR A 90 -13.56 4.31 3.58
C TYR A 90 -12.15 3.76 3.72
N THR A 91 -11.68 3.70 4.97
CA THR A 91 -10.48 3.02 5.41
C THR A 91 -10.73 2.23 6.69
N LEU A 92 -10.07 1.09 6.86
CA LEU A 92 -10.03 0.32 8.11
C LEU A 92 -8.86 0.79 9.00
N GLU A 93 -7.86 1.43 8.38
CA GLU A 93 -6.63 1.81 9.06
C GLU A 93 -6.83 3.08 9.90
N GLU A 94 -6.23 3.08 11.08
CA GLU A 94 -6.18 4.25 11.94
C GLU A 94 -5.24 5.33 11.40
N GLN A 95 -4.23 4.91 10.67
CA GLN A 95 -3.19 5.76 10.07
C GLN A 95 -2.95 5.35 8.62
N PRO A 96 -3.92 5.61 7.71
CA PRO A 96 -3.80 5.20 6.31
C PRO A 96 -2.72 5.99 5.57
N ASP A 97 -2.30 5.42 4.44
CA ASP A 97 -1.59 6.15 3.41
C ASP A 97 -2.60 6.86 2.49
N LEU A 98 -2.39 8.13 2.24
CA LEU A 98 -3.12 8.94 1.29
C LEU A 98 -2.30 9.08 0.00
N TYR A 99 -2.97 9.04 -1.14
CA TYR A 99 -2.29 9.14 -2.44
C TYR A 99 -2.86 10.29 -3.25
N TRP A 100 -1.98 10.98 -3.95
CA TRP A 100 -2.35 12.05 -4.88
C TRP A 100 -1.48 11.97 -6.14
N PHE A 101 -1.96 12.55 -7.21
CA PHE A 101 -1.29 12.54 -8.51
C PHE A 101 -0.87 13.94 -8.90
N ILE A 102 0.30 14.04 -9.53
CA ILE A 102 0.77 15.25 -10.21
C ILE A 102 1.28 14.90 -11.61
N SER A 103 0.81 15.65 -12.62
CA SER A 103 1.09 15.32 -14.03
C SER A 103 2.52 15.59 -14.47
N ARG A 104 3.25 16.44 -13.76
CA ARG A 104 4.66 16.80 -14.00
C ARG A 104 5.38 17.15 -12.70
N PRO A 105 6.73 17.06 -12.64
CA PRO A 105 7.48 17.54 -11.49
C PRO A 105 7.20 19.01 -11.21
N SER A 106 7.22 19.37 -9.94
CA SER A 106 7.03 20.75 -9.49
C SER A 106 8.01 21.07 -8.36
N ALA A 107 8.79 22.13 -8.51
CA ALA A 107 9.62 22.68 -7.43
C ALA A 107 8.83 23.62 -6.52
N VAL A 108 7.58 23.90 -6.88
CA VAL A 108 6.71 24.81 -6.14
C VAL A 108 6.24 24.14 -4.86
N ARG A 109 6.10 24.96 -3.81
CA ARG A 109 5.55 24.54 -2.51
C ARG A 109 4.23 23.78 -2.68
N ILE A 110 4.10 22.67 -1.95
CA ILE A 110 2.89 21.87 -1.90
C ILE A 110 2.42 21.82 -0.45
N GLU A 111 1.15 22.08 -0.22
CA GLU A 111 0.53 22.01 1.09
C GLU A 111 -0.48 20.86 1.11
N LEU A 112 -0.39 20.03 2.14
CA LEU A 112 -1.37 19.00 2.43
C LEU A 112 -2.08 19.38 3.72
N THR A 113 -3.41 19.42 3.68
CA THR A 113 -4.26 19.74 4.82
C THR A 113 -5.22 18.59 5.09
N LEU A 114 -5.37 18.23 6.36
CA LEU A 114 -6.37 17.30 6.86
C LEU A 114 -7.22 18.01 7.91
N ILE A 115 -8.54 17.95 7.76
CA ILE A 115 -9.51 18.60 8.64
C ILE A 115 -10.48 17.53 9.17
N ASP A 116 -10.71 17.52 10.49
CA ASP A 116 -11.82 16.77 11.10
C ASP A 116 -13.12 17.53 10.80
N GLY A 117 -14.09 16.86 10.20
CA GLY A 117 -15.38 17.48 9.85
C GLY A 117 -16.19 18.03 11.03
N ARG A 118 -15.74 17.78 12.26
CA ARG A 118 -16.33 18.33 13.50
C ARG A 118 -15.61 19.59 14.01
N SER A 119 -14.48 19.95 13.43
CA SER A 119 -13.65 21.09 13.85
C SER A 119 -13.33 21.98 12.66
N PRO A 120 -13.45 23.31 12.77
CA PRO A 120 -13.03 24.22 11.72
C PRO A 120 -11.49 24.35 11.61
N ALA A 121 -10.76 23.94 12.65
CA ALA A 121 -9.31 23.99 12.64
C ALA A 121 -8.71 22.75 11.99
N PRO A 122 -7.64 22.88 11.19
CA PRO A 122 -6.95 21.74 10.61
C PRO A 122 -6.44 20.78 11.69
N THR A 123 -6.70 19.48 11.50
CA THR A 123 -6.11 18.42 12.33
C THR A 123 -4.63 18.30 12.05
N LYS A 124 -4.23 18.52 10.79
CA LYS A 124 -2.84 18.50 10.33
C LYS A 124 -2.67 19.37 9.10
N GLU A 125 -1.60 20.14 9.10
CA GLU A 125 -1.07 20.82 7.93
C GLU A 125 0.39 20.43 7.75
N VAL A 126 0.79 20.11 6.53
CA VAL A 126 2.16 19.76 6.19
C VAL A 126 2.55 20.49 4.92
N VAL A 127 3.73 21.11 4.95
CA VAL A 127 4.37 21.71 3.78
C VAL A 127 5.35 20.70 3.21
N LEU A 128 5.19 20.39 1.93
CA LEU A 128 6.10 19.58 1.16
C LEU A 128 6.90 20.48 0.21
N GLU A 129 8.19 20.25 0.09
CA GLU A 129 9.07 21.00 -0.80
C GLU A 129 8.96 20.50 -2.25
N GLY A 130 7.76 20.68 -2.84
CA GLY A 130 7.50 20.28 -4.21
C GLY A 130 7.33 18.75 -4.41
N ALA A 131 7.12 18.39 -5.65
CA ALA A 131 7.11 16.99 -6.11
C ALA A 131 8.27 16.79 -7.10
N ARG A 132 9.22 15.93 -6.75
CA ARG A 132 10.44 15.71 -7.55
C ARG A 132 10.17 14.94 -8.84
N SER A 133 9.09 14.17 -8.89
CA SER A 133 8.69 13.38 -10.05
C SER A 133 7.22 13.54 -10.36
N ALA A 134 6.86 13.38 -11.64
CA ALA A 134 5.47 13.17 -12.04
C ALA A 134 4.97 11.81 -11.56
N GLY A 135 3.66 11.68 -11.42
CA GLY A 135 3.01 10.42 -11.08
C GLY A 135 2.31 10.45 -9.72
N ILE A 136 2.08 9.28 -9.20
CA ILE A 136 1.41 9.08 -7.92
C ILE A 136 2.40 9.33 -6.78
N GLN A 137 2.00 10.16 -5.84
CA GLN A 137 2.74 10.50 -4.63
C GLN A 137 2.03 9.90 -3.42
N ARG A 138 2.77 9.48 -2.40
CA ARG A 138 2.26 8.93 -1.14
C ARG A 138 2.46 9.94 -0.01
N PHE A 139 1.45 10.03 0.86
CA PHE A 139 1.53 10.73 2.15
C PHE A 139 1.05 9.79 3.25
N SER A 140 1.92 9.46 4.19
CA SER A 140 1.61 8.52 5.27
C SER A 140 1.16 9.26 6.53
N LEU A 141 -0.08 9.07 6.97
CA LEU A 141 -0.55 9.61 8.23
C LEU A 141 0.23 9.03 9.42
N ARG A 142 0.75 7.81 9.29
CA ARG A 142 1.61 7.18 10.31
C ARG A 142 2.92 7.94 10.52
N GLU A 143 3.60 8.31 9.46
CA GLU A 143 4.86 9.05 9.50
C GLU A 143 4.69 10.45 10.10
N HIS A 144 3.47 11.01 10.01
CA HIS A 144 3.12 12.31 10.57
C HIS A 144 2.40 12.24 11.93
N GLY A 145 2.28 11.05 12.53
CA GLY A 145 1.69 10.85 13.85
C GLY A 145 0.19 11.13 13.94
N VAL A 146 -0.50 11.18 12.80
CA VAL A 146 -1.94 11.47 12.74
C VAL A 146 -2.74 10.18 12.86
N ARG A 147 -3.76 10.18 13.74
CA ARG A 147 -4.67 9.06 13.97
C ARG A 147 -6.10 9.47 13.68
N LEU A 148 -6.80 8.67 12.88
CA LEU A 148 -8.21 8.91 12.56
C LEU A 148 -9.11 8.27 13.63
N ALA A 149 -10.05 9.04 14.14
CA ALA A 149 -11.13 8.51 14.99
C ALA A 149 -12.11 7.72 14.12
N GLU A 150 -12.59 6.60 14.63
CA GLU A 150 -13.59 5.79 13.94
C GLU A 150 -14.94 6.55 13.82
N GLY A 151 -15.61 6.40 12.69
CA GLY A 151 -16.91 7.01 12.41
C GLY A 151 -16.88 8.52 12.15
N THR A 152 -15.69 9.15 12.15
CA THR A 152 -15.52 10.58 11.88
C THR A 152 -15.19 10.80 10.42
N ASP A 153 -15.83 11.79 9.81
CA ASP A 153 -15.50 12.28 8.47
C ASP A 153 -14.33 13.26 8.56
N TYR A 154 -13.37 13.04 7.68
CA TYR A 154 -12.23 13.94 7.46
C TYR A 154 -12.26 14.42 6.02
N GLU A 155 -11.95 15.69 5.83
CA GLU A 155 -11.61 16.24 4.53
C GLU A 155 -10.09 16.40 4.42
N TRP A 156 -9.54 16.11 3.27
CA TRP A 156 -8.12 16.35 3.02
C TRP A 156 -7.91 16.95 1.63
N SER A 157 -6.89 17.75 1.51
CA SER A 157 -6.57 18.43 0.26
C SER A 157 -5.07 18.52 0.04
N VAL A 158 -4.71 18.65 -1.23
CA VAL A 158 -3.37 18.99 -1.70
C VAL A 158 -3.47 20.27 -2.52
N ALA A 159 -2.67 21.27 -2.17
CA ALA A 159 -2.55 22.54 -2.88
C ALA A 159 -1.13 22.69 -3.42
N VAL A 160 -0.99 22.97 -4.71
CA VAL A 160 0.23 23.52 -5.28
C VAL A 160 0.15 25.03 -5.17
N VAL A 161 1.10 25.65 -4.48
CA VAL A 161 1.11 27.07 -4.11
C VAL A 161 2.21 27.81 -4.90
N PRO A 162 1.88 28.36 -6.08
CA PRO A 162 2.87 29.06 -6.90
C PRO A 162 3.38 30.34 -6.25
N ASP A 163 2.52 31.01 -5.48
CA ASP A 163 2.80 32.27 -4.82
C ASP A 163 2.12 32.29 -3.45
N THR A 164 2.90 32.42 -2.40
CA THR A 164 2.41 32.48 -1.02
C THR A 164 1.67 33.77 -0.69
N GLU A 165 1.94 34.86 -1.43
CA GLU A 165 1.29 36.14 -1.26
C GLU A 165 -0.04 36.23 -2.04
N SER A 166 -0.20 35.39 -3.08
CA SER A 166 -1.39 35.37 -3.94
C SER A 166 -2.00 33.99 -4.04
N ARG A 167 -2.79 33.62 -3.04
CA ARG A 167 -3.41 32.29 -2.91
C ARG A 167 -4.48 31.98 -3.98
N SER A 168 -4.93 33.01 -4.73
CA SER A 168 -5.90 32.81 -5.83
C SER A 168 -5.35 31.98 -7.00
N ALA A 169 -4.02 31.83 -7.08
CA ALA A 169 -3.35 31.02 -8.09
C ALA A 169 -3.14 29.57 -7.67
N ASP A 170 -3.55 29.19 -6.46
CA ASP A 170 -3.38 27.84 -5.94
C ASP A 170 -4.15 26.83 -6.79
N ILE A 171 -3.51 25.68 -7.01
CA ILE A 171 -4.13 24.52 -7.66
C ILE A 171 -4.52 23.55 -6.56
N LEU A 172 -5.80 23.50 -6.22
CA LEU A 172 -6.33 22.72 -5.10
C LEU A 172 -7.05 21.47 -5.60
N SER A 173 -6.76 20.33 -4.99
CA SER A 173 -7.55 19.11 -5.13
C SER A 173 -7.85 18.54 -3.75
N GLY A 174 -9.10 18.10 -3.53
CA GLY A 174 -9.58 17.62 -2.24
C GLY A 174 -10.48 16.40 -2.35
N GLY A 175 -10.56 15.65 -1.27
CA GLY A 175 -11.40 14.47 -1.11
C GLY A 175 -11.74 14.23 0.36
N ALA A 176 -12.57 13.24 0.62
CA ALA A 176 -13.02 12.90 1.96
C ALA A 176 -12.76 11.44 2.31
N LEU A 177 -12.50 11.20 3.61
CA LEU A 177 -12.30 9.86 4.12
C LEU A 177 -12.98 9.67 5.48
N ARG A 178 -13.33 8.41 5.76
CA ARG A 178 -13.83 7.98 7.06
C ARG A 178 -13.20 6.66 7.45
N ARG A 179 -12.69 6.57 8.68
CA ARG A 179 -12.34 5.29 9.27
C ARG A 179 -13.60 4.56 9.70
N VAL A 180 -13.71 3.30 9.30
CA VAL A 180 -14.84 2.42 9.66
C VAL A 180 -14.35 1.18 10.39
N ALA A 181 -15.21 0.58 11.22
CA ALA A 181 -14.94 -0.69 11.85
C ALA A 181 -14.82 -1.81 10.80
N SER A 182 -13.95 -2.75 11.05
CA SER A 182 -13.83 -3.93 10.20
C SER A 182 -14.96 -4.93 10.51
N ASP A 183 -15.66 -5.37 9.49
CA ASP A 183 -16.54 -6.53 9.60
C ASP A 183 -15.69 -7.78 9.90
N PRO A 184 -16.08 -8.64 10.88
CA PRO A 184 -15.32 -9.83 11.24
C PRO A 184 -15.10 -10.82 10.09
N ALA A 185 -16.07 -10.98 9.17
CA ALA A 185 -15.94 -11.86 8.01
C ALA A 185 -14.94 -11.28 7.01
N LEU A 186 -14.99 -9.97 6.76
CA LEU A 186 -13.99 -9.27 5.94
C LEU A 186 -12.60 -9.40 6.57
N ALA A 187 -12.47 -9.16 7.87
CA ALA A 187 -11.19 -9.27 8.57
C ALA A 187 -10.58 -10.67 8.45
N ALA A 188 -11.39 -11.72 8.59
CA ALA A 188 -10.96 -13.11 8.40
C ALA A 188 -10.51 -13.38 6.95
N ARG A 189 -11.28 -12.91 5.97
CA ARG A 189 -10.94 -13.02 4.53
C ARG A 189 -9.62 -12.33 4.21
N LEU A 190 -9.41 -11.12 4.72
CA LEU A 190 -8.21 -10.33 4.45
C LEU A 190 -6.92 -10.94 5.03
N LYS A 191 -7.00 -11.76 6.10
CA LYS A 191 -5.84 -12.47 6.66
C LYS A 191 -5.23 -13.48 5.70
N ALA A 192 -6.04 -14.09 4.84
CA ALA A 192 -5.63 -15.10 3.88
C ALA A 192 -5.20 -14.51 2.52
N LEU A 193 -5.32 -13.20 2.32
CA LEU A 193 -5.11 -12.54 1.03
C LEU A 193 -3.93 -11.55 1.08
N SER A 194 -3.21 -11.46 -0.03
CA SER A 194 -2.11 -10.50 -0.25
C SER A 194 -2.21 -9.90 -1.64
N GLY A 195 -1.42 -8.86 -1.91
CA GLY A 195 -1.29 -8.24 -3.23
C GLY A 195 -2.62 -7.83 -3.84
N THR A 196 -2.76 -8.05 -5.14
CA THR A 196 -3.96 -7.69 -5.91
C THR A 196 -5.24 -8.38 -5.42
N ALA A 197 -5.15 -9.62 -4.91
CA ALA A 197 -6.30 -10.33 -4.35
C ALA A 197 -6.84 -9.65 -3.08
N ARG A 198 -5.94 -9.15 -2.21
CA ARG A 198 -6.31 -8.35 -1.04
C ARG A 198 -6.93 -7.02 -1.44
N ALA A 199 -6.34 -6.33 -2.42
CA ALA A 199 -6.87 -5.08 -2.96
C ALA A 199 -8.28 -5.26 -3.54
N ALA A 200 -8.52 -6.36 -4.29
CA ALA A 200 -9.82 -6.69 -4.83
C ALA A 200 -10.88 -6.91 -3.73
N ALA A 201 -10.54 -7.65 -2.68
CA ALA A 201 -11.44 -7.88 -1.56
C ALA A 201 -11.80 -6.59 -0.81
N LEU A 202 -10.82 -5.68 -0.64
CA LEU A 202 -11.03 -4.37 -0.03
C LEU A 202 -11.92 -3.48 -0.89
N ALA A 203 -11.63 -3.38 -2.19
CA ALA A 203 -12.43 -2.60 -3.15
C ALA A 203 -13.87 -3.12 -3.25
N GLU A 204 -14.05 -4.44 -3.29
CA GLU A 204 -15.37 -5.08 -3.27
C GLU A 204 -16.17 -4.74 -2.01
N ALA A 205 -15.49 -4.61 -0.86
CA ALA A 205 -16.08 -4.19 0.41
C ALA A 205 -16.28 -2.67 0.54
N GLY A 206 -15.93 -1.87 -0.47
CA GLY A 206 -16.03 -0.41 -0.45
C GLY A 206 -14.92 0.30 0.32
N ILE A 207 -13.85 -0.41 0.68
CA ILE A 207 -12.72 0.14 1.45
C ILE A 207 -11.67 0.69 0.46
N TRP A 208 -11.92 1.93 0.01
CA TRP A 208 -11.17 2.57 -1.06
C TRP A 208 -9.68 2.77 -0.75
N TYR A 209 -9.40 3.45 0.38
CA TYR A 209 -8.04 3.88 0.70
C TYR A 209 -7.10 2.70 0.92
N ASP A 210 -7.58 1.64 1.56
CA ASP A 210 -6.76 0.46 1.84
C ASP A 210 -6.55 -0.39 0.57
N ALA A 211 -7.54 -0.43 -0.34
CA ALA A 211 -7.39 -1.08 -1.64
C ALA A 211 -6.31 -0.37 -2.47
N LEU A 212 -6.40 0.97 -2.58
CA LEU A 212 -5.41 1.79 -3.28
C LEU A 212 -4.02 1.67 -2.63
N ALA A 213 -3.94 1.72 -1.30
CA ALA A 213 -2.68 1.57 -0.57
C ALA A 213 -2.05 0.20 -0.75
N THR A 214 -2.86 -0.86 -0.86
CA THR A 214 -2.35 -2.20 -1.14
C THR A 214 -1.71 -2.26 -2.53
N LEU A 215 -2.37 -1.73 -3.56
CA LEU A 215 -1.79 -1.64 -4.91
C LEU A 215 -0.59 -0.69 -4.97
N GLY A 216 -0.60 0.39 -4.19
CA GLY A 216 0.53 1.31 -4.06
C GLY A 216 1.79 0.60 -3.57
N ARG A 217 1.69 -0.09 -2.45
CA ARG A 217 2.81 -0.85 -1.87
C ARG A 217 3.34 -1.96 -2.80
N GLU A 218 2.45 -2.66 -3.50
CA GLU A 218 2.86 -3.67 -4.48
C GLU A 218 3.63 -3.04 -5.66
N ALA A 219 3.16 -1.90 -6.18
CA ALA A 219 3.84 -1.19 -7.26
C ALA A 219 5.19 -0.63 -6.82
N ASP A 220 5.31 -0.14 -5.59
CA ASP A 220 6.56 0.37 -5.01
C ASP A 220 7.57 -0.76 -4.78
N ALA A 221 7.09 -1.94 -4.34
CA ALA A 221 7.93 -3.13 -4.15
C ALA A 221 8.43 -3.72 -5.48
N ASN A 222 7.66 -3.58 -6.56
CA ASN A 222 7.95 -4.12 -7.88
C ASN A 222 7.76 -3.06 -8.98
N PRO A 223 8.64 -2.05 -9.06
CA PRO A 223 8.46 -0.91 -10.00
C PRO A 223 8.40 -1.30 -11.47
N GLN A 224 8.97 -2.46 -11.82
CA GLN A 224 8.97 -3.01 -13.18
C GLN A 224 7.73 -3.85 -13.51
N ASP A 225 6.89 -4.14 -12.51
CA ASP A 225 5.64 -4.89 -12.74
C ASP A 225 4.52 -3.98 -13.25
N GLY A 226 4.43 -3.90 -14.57
CA GLY A 226 3.35 -3.16 -15.23
C GLY A 226 1.94 -3.77 -15.00
N ALA A 227 1.82 -5.01 -14.52
CA ALA A 227 0.53 -5.62 -14.27
C ALA A 227 -0.17 -4.97 -13.06
N VAL A 228 0.56 -4.77 -11.96
CA VAL A 228 0.02 -4.08 -10.77
C VAL A 228 -0.37 -2.64 -11.10
N ARG A 229 0.45 -1.91 -11.87
CA ARG A 229 0.13 -0.56 -12.31
C ARG A 229 -1.15 -0.51 -13.16
N ARG A 230 -1.35 -1.47 -14.07
CA ARG A 230 -2.60 -1.57 -14.84
C ARG A 230 -3.82 -1.82 -13.95
N VAL A 231 -3.71 -2.71 -12.97
CA VAL A 231 -4.79 -2.96 -12.00
C VAL A 231 -5.12 -1.69 -11.20
N ARG A 232 -4.10 -0.93 -10.78
CA ARG A 232 -4.29 0.36 -10.10
C ARG A 232 -4.94 1.39 -11.03
N ALA A 233 -4.53 1.45 -12.29
CA ALA A 233 -5.16 2.32 -13.29
C ALA A 233 -6.64 1.99 -13.50
N ASP A 234 -7.00 0.71 -13.57
CA ASP A 234 -8.39 0.28 -13.72
C ASP A 234 -9.24 0.61 -12.50
N LEU A 235 -8.67 0.53 -11.29
CA LEU A 235 -9.33 0.99 -10.07
C LEU A 235 -9.56 2.52 -10.10
N LEU A 236 -8.57 3.31 -10.52
CA LEU A 236 -8.66 4.77 -10.62
C LEU A 236 -9.71 5.22 -11.65
N ASP A 237 -9.80 4.54 -12.78
CA ASP A 237 -10.80 4.83 -13.83
C ASP A 237 -12.24 4.68 -13.32
N GLN A 238 -12.51 3.71 -12.44
CA GLN A 238 -13.85 3.46 -11.90
C GLN A 238 -14.42 4.64 -11.12
N VAL A 239 -13.55 5.51 -10.59
CA VAL A 239 -13.93 6.73 -9.86
C VAL A 239 -13.62 8.00 -10.66
N GLY A 240 -13.33 7.88 -11.96
CA GLY A 240 -13.12 9.02 -12.86
C GLY A 240 -11.79 9.74 -12.70
N LEU A 241 -10.76 9.09 -12.16
CA LEU A 241 -9.40 9.63 -12.04
C LEU A 241 -8.55 9.35 -13.30
N LYS A 242 -9.07 9.80 -14.45
CA LYS A 242 -8.58 9.41 -15.79
C LYS A 242 -7.12 9.78 -16.06
N GLU A 243 -6.67 10.97 -15.62
CA GLU A 243 -5.28 11.39 -15.86
C GLU A 243 -4.29 10.52 -15.08
N ALA A 244 -4.58 10.23 -13.83
CA ALA A 244 -3.76 9.33 -13.02
C ALA A 244 -3.75 7.90 -13.60
N ALA A 245 -4.92 7.40 -14.03
CA ALA A 245 -5.05 6.10 -14.66
C ALA A 245 -4.26 6.01 -15.98
N ALA A 246 -4.34 7.04 -16.82
CA ALA A 246 -3.59 7.11 -18.08
C ALA A 246 -2.07 7.17 -17.84
N PHE A 247 -1.63 7.82 -16.77
CA PHE A 247 -0.22 7.86 -16.39
C PHE A 247 0.29 6.48 -15.96
N GLU A 248 -0.49 5.75 -15.19
CA GLU A 248 -0.15 4.40 -14.71
C GLU A 248 -0.02 3.36 -15.84
N ARG A 249 -0.66 3.58 -16.97
CA ARG A 249 -0.60 2.68 -18.15
C ARG A 249 0.59 2.92 -19.08
N ARG A 250 1.40 3.94 -18.81
CA ARG A 250 2.63 4.22 -19.58
C ARG A 250 3.76 3.31 -19.12
#